data_36432aba7d3b7e7c2de13032ce1afc90
#
_entry.id   36432aba7d3b7e7c2de13032ce1afc90
#
_cell.length_a   1.000
_cell.length_b   1.000
_cell.length_c   1.000
_cell.angle_alpha   90.00
_cell.angle_beta   90.00
_cell.angle_gamma   90.00
#
_symmetry.space_group_name_H-M   'P 1'
#
loop_
_entity.id
_entity.type
_entity.pdbx_description
1 polymer ?
#
loop_
_entity_poly.entity_id
_entity_poly.type
_entity_poly.pdbx_seq_one_letter_code
_entity_poly.pdbx_strand_id
1 'polypeptide(L)' 'MSNRATVTVIIKNRLGLHARPAMQFVDAAVAHQSSITVRKGDQSVDGKSIMQMMMLAAVKGAELEIIADGEDAEKACET' A
#
# COMPACT_ATOMS: atom_id res chain seq x y z
N MET A 1 13.69 3.74 -18.83
CA MET A 1 12.23 3.82 -18.74
C MET A 1 11.78 3.40 -17.36
N SER A 2 10.94 4.19 -16.76
CA SER A 2 10.47 3.89 -15.40
C SER A 2 9.26 2.97 -15.47
N ASN A 3 9.29 1.85 -14.74
CA ASN A 3 8.17 0.94 -14.61
C ASN A 3 7.44 1.26 -13.32
N ARG A 4 6.55 2.23 -13.39
CA ARG A 4 5.80 2.70 -12.23
C ARG A 4 4.30 2.54 -12.49
N ALA A 5 3.60 2.04 -11.50
CA ALA A 5 2.15 1.96 -11.52
C ALA A 5 1.60 2.56 -10.24
N THR A 6 0.46 3.20 -10.32
CA THR A 6 -0.17 3.85 -9.19
C THR A 6 -1.65 3.47 -9.16
N VAL A 7 -2.17 3.18 -7.98
CA VAL A 7 -3.58 2.92 -7.79
C VAL A 7 -4.04 3.61 -6.52
N THR A 8 -5.27 4.12 -6.55
CA THR A 8 -5.87 4.76 -5.39
C THR A 8 -6.93 3.82 -4.81
N VAL A 9 -6.89 3.62 -3.50
CA VAL A 9 -7.86 2.79 -2.80
C VAL A 9 -8.46 3.59 -1.65
N ILE A 10 -9.70 3.24 -1.29
CA ILE A 10 -10.39 3.87 -0.18
C ILE A 10 -10.62 2.82 0.89
N ILE A 11 -10.29 3.16 2.13
CA ILE A 11 -10.47 2.24 3.25
C ILE A 11 -11.97 2.08 3.51
N LYS A 12 -12.47 0.86 3.33
CA LYS A 12 -13.88 0.55 3.54
C LYS A 12 -14.14 -0.17 4.86
N ASN A 13 -13.09 -0.67 5.50
CA ASN A 13 -13.22 -1.37 6.76
C ASN A 13 -13.67 -0.44 7.87
N ARG A 14 -14.64 -0.90 8.66
CA ARG A 14 -15.21 -0.12 9.74
C ARG A 14 -14.18 0.36 10.75
N LEU A 15 -13.18 -0.46 11.02
CA LEU A 15 -12.12 -0.14 11.97
C LEU A 15 -10.90 0.53 11.31
N GLY A 16 -10.99 0.78 10.01
CA GLY A 16 -9.86 1.33 9.27
C GLY A 16 -8.76 0.31 9.03
N LEU A 17 -7.54 0.80 8.83
CA LEU A 17 -6.39 -0.06 8.60
C LEU A 17 -5.84 -0.53 9.95
N HIS A 18 -6.05 -1.81 10.26
CA HIS A 18 -5.56 -2.42 11.50
C HIS A 18 -4.69 -3.63 11.16
N ALA A 19 -4.25 -4.39 12.18
CA ALA A 19 -3.19 -5.39 12.01
C ALA A 19 -3.48 -6.41 10.89
N ARG A 20 -4.69 -6.97 10.86
CA ARG A 20 -4.99 -8.04 9.90
C ARG A 20 -4.97 -7.57 8.45
N PRO A 21 -5.71 -6.50 8.07
CA PRO A 21 -5.61 -5.99 6.70
C PRO A 21 -4.21 -5.51 6.35
N ALA A 22 -3.48 -4.90 7.29
CA ALA A 22 -2.12 -4.44 7.05
C ALA A 22 -1.19 -5.61 6.76
N MET A 23 -1.31 -6.72 7.50
CA MET A 23 -0.52 -7.92 7.26
C MET A 23 -0.83 -8.54 5.90
N GLN A 24 -2.10 -8.60 5.52
CA GLN A 24 -2.50 -9.12 4.22
C GLN A 24 -1.92 -8.27 3.09
N PHE A 25 -1.93 -6.95 3.25
CA PHE A 25 -1.34 -6.05 2.28
C PHE A 25 0.17 -6.27 2.16
N VAL A 26 0.86 -6.35 3.29
CA VAL A 26 2.31 -6.53 3.30
C VAL A 26 2.68 -7.87 2.66
N ASP A 27 1.94 -8.93 2.96
CA ASP A 27 2.19 -10.26 2.36
C ASP A 27 2.09 -10.18 0.83
N ALA A 28 1.08 -9.50 0.32
CA ALA A 28 0.93 -9.32 -1.12
C ALA A 28 2.07 -8.46 -1.69
N ALA A 29 2.46 -7.42 -0.98
CA ALA A 29 3.50 -6.50 -1.44
C ALA A 29 4.87 -7.18 -1.52
N VAL A 30 5.24 -7.99 -0.51
CA VAL A 30 6.55 -8.65 -0.50
C VAL A 30 6.66 -9.76 -1.55
N ALA A 31 5.54 -10.22 -2.09
CA ALA A 31 5.55 -11.20 -3.17
C ALA A 31 6.02 -10.60 -4.50
N HIS A 32 6.09 -9.28 -4.60
CA HIS A 32 6.54 -8.60 -5.82
C HIS A 32 7.91 -7.98 -5.62
N GLN A 33 8.65 -7.86 -6.73
CA GLN A 33 9.99 -7.28 -6.70
C GLN A 33 9.96 -5.75 -6.64
N SER A 34 8.89 -5.14 -7.15
CA SER A 34 8.76 -3.69 -7.17
C SER A 34 8.78 -3.08 -5.78
N SER A 35 9.29 -1.87 -5.68
CA SER A 35 9.14 -1.08 -4.46
C SER A 35 7.68 -0.67 -4.33
N ILE A 36 7.12 -0.82 -3.14
CA ILE A 36 5.73 -0.47 -2.88
C ILE A 36 5.70 0.65 -1.84
N THR A 37 5.14 1.78 -2.23
CA THR A 37 4.96 2.93 -1.34
C THR A 37 3.47 3.19 -1.16
N VAL A 38 3.05 3.43 0.07
CA VAL A 38 1.66 3.80 0.37
C VAL A 38 1.66 5.21 0.92
N ARG A 39 0.87 6.08 0.30
CA ARG A 39 0.80 7.48 0.68
C ARG A 39 -0.61 7.88 1.11
N LYS A 40 -0.67 8.60 2.23
CA LYS A 40 -1.91 9.20 2.72
C LYS A 40 -1.63 10.68 2.97
N GLY A 41 -2.14 11.55 2.10
CA GLY A 41 -1.83 12.97 2.17
C GLY A 41 -0.33 13.20 2.04
N ASP A 42 0.28 13.80 3.03
CA ASP A 42 1.73 14.10 3.04
C ASP A 42 2.57 12.96 3.62
N GLN A 43 1.92 11.92 4.13
CA GLN A 43 2.62 10.82 4.79
C GLN A 43 2.83 9.66 3.82
N SER A 44 4.08 9.19 3.73
CA SER A 44 4.43 8.05 2.87
C SER A 44 5.10 6.98 3.71
N VAL A 45 4.77 5.72 3.45
CA VAL A 45 5.36 4.60 4.17
C VAL A 45 5.73 3.49 3.20
N ASP A 46 6.61 2.59 3.64
CA ASP A 46 6.99 1.41 2.88
C ASP A 46 5.87 0.37 2.98
N GLY A 47 5.27 0.03 1.84
CA GLY A 47 4.18 -0.95 1.79
C GLY A 47 4.60 -2.37 2.13
N LYS A 48 5.90 -2.65 2.22
CA LYS A 48 6.43 -3.95 2.62
C LYS A 48 6.78 -4.03 4.11
N SER A 49 6.48 -2.97 4.86
CA SER A 49 6.75 -2.92 6.29
C SER A 49 5.45 -2.85 7.07
N ILE A 50 5.15 -3.91 7.85
CA ILE A 50 3.93 -3.93 8.66
C ILE A 50 3.93 -2.81 9.69
N MET A 51 5.09 -2.51 10.28
CA MET A 51 5.18 -1.44 11.27
C MET A 51 4.86 -0.08 10.67
N GLN A 52 5.41 0.20 9.48
CA GLN A 52 5.14 1.47 8.82
C GLN A 52 3.69 1.57 8.36
N MET A 53 3.12 0.47 7.88
CA MET A 53 1.70 0.46 7.50
C MET A 53 0.80 0.76 8.68
N MET A 54 1.13 0.22 9.86
CA MET A 54 0.37 0.50 11.08
C MET A 54 0.50 1.96 11.50
N MET A 55 1.65 2.56 11.29
CA MET A 55 1.89 3.97 11.63
C MET A 55 1.09 4.92 10.74
N LEU A 56 0.63 4.45 9.60
CA LEU A 56 -0.15 5.28 8.68
C LEU A 56 -1.48 5.72 9.28
N ALA A 57 -2.00 4.98 10.24
CA ALA A 57 -3.21 5.32 10.99
C ALA A 57 -4.42 5.63 10.09
N ALA A 58 -4.55 4.88 8.98
CA ALA A 58 -5.65 5.10 8.05
C ALA A 58 -6.98 4.66 8.66
N VAL A 59 -7.99 5.53 8.57
CA VAL A 59 -9.33 5.26 9.09
C VAL A 59 -10.29 5.00 7.95
N LYS A 60 -11.49 4.53 8.26
CA LYS A 60 -12.52 4.32 7.26
C LYS A 60 -12.76 5.61 6.47
N GLY A 61 -12.79 5.49 5.16
CA GLY A 61 -12.95 6.62 4.26
C GLY A 61 -11.64 7.26 3.83
N ALA A 62 -10.52 6.89 4.45
CA ALA A 62 -9.22 7.42 4.06
C ALA A 62 -8.86 6.97 2.65
N GLU A 63 -8.29 7.87 1.88
CA GLU A 63 -7.83 7.60 0.53
C GLU A 63 -6.34 7.34 0.55
N LEU A 64 -5.94 6.17 0.04
CA LEU A 64 -4.54 5.77 0.00
C LEU A 64 -4.09 5.66 -1.45
N GLU A 65 -2.91 6.20 -1.74
CA GLU A 65 -2.29 6.04 -3.04
C GLU A 65 -1.19 4.99 -2.93
N ILE A 66 -1.29 3.94 -3.72
CA ILE A 66 -0.31 2.85 -3.73
C ILE A 66 0.54 3.01 -4.97
N ILE A 67 1.84 3.18 -4.78
CA ILE A 67 2.79 3.42 -5.86
C ILE A 67 3.75 2.25 -5.92
N ALA A 68 3.72 1.53 -7.05
CA ALA A 68 4.65 0.44 -7.31
C ALA A 68 5.68 0.91 -8.34
N ASP A 69 6.95 0.62 -8.09
CA ASP A 69 8.04 1.02 -8.96
C ASP A 69 9.00 -0.14 -9.15
N GLY A 70 9.03 -0.70 -10.35
CA GLY A 70 9.86 -1.85 -10.68
C GLY A 70 9.28 -2.63 -11.86
N GLU A 71 9.91 -3.75 -12.20
CA GLU A 71 9.53 -4.53 -13.37
C GLU A 71 8.11 -5.07 -13.31
N ASP A 72 7.63 -5.44 -12.13
CA ASP A 72 6.30 -6.00 -11.96
C ASP A 72 5.30 -5.00 -11.37
N ALA A 73 5.55 -3.70 -11.58
CA ALA A 73 4.75 -2.64 -10.97
C ALA A 73 3.26 -2.76 -11.32
N GLU A 74 2.91 -2.95 -12.59
CA GLU A 74 1.51 -3.07 -12.99
C GLU A 74 0.85 -4.26 -12.33
N LYS A 75 1.54 -5.40 -12.31
CA LYS A 75 1.02 -6.61 -11.71
C LYS A 75 0.84 -6.44 -10.20
N ALA A 76 1.78 -5.75 -9.55
CA ALA A 76 1.68 -5.47 -8.13
C ALA A 76 0.44 -4.65 -7.80
N CYS A 77 0.13 -3.64 -8.61
CA CYS A 77 -1.05 -2.80 -8.41
C CYS A 77 -2.36 -3.54 -8.66
N GLU A 78 -2.33 -4.60 -9.45
CA GLU A 78 -3.53 -5.42 -9.74
C GLU A 78 -3.83 -6.43 -8.63
N THR A 79 -2.87 -6.70 -7.77
CA THR A 79 -3.04 -7.64 -6.66
C THR A 79 -3.62 -6.91 -5.44
#